data_9313953fd2b31cb27c8a9f043be3efe6
#
_entry.id   9313953fd2b31cb27c8a9f043be3efe6
#
_cell.length_a   1.000
_cell.length_b   1.000
_cell.length_c   1.000
_cell.angle_alpha   90.00
_cell.angle_beta   90.00
_cell.angle_gamma   90.00
#
_symmetry.space_group_name_H-M   'P 1'
#
loop_
_entity.id
_entity.type
_entity.pdbx_description
1 polymer ?
#
loop_
_entity_poly.entity_id
_entity_poly.type
_entity_poly.pdbx_seq_one_letter_code
_entity_poly.pdbx_strand_id
1 'polypeptide(L)'
;MTWLDNLPHQIPFRAASAGRRIDDKTIEGTFACTANDALPLEVMVVEAMAQLAGGLVFEQQGFLTGVDSCTIDRPLIPGDVVRFVVTLDAAFGGTYRFSAQGSVDGVEVVRGKFYLAHANP
;
A
#
# COMPACT_ATOMS: atom_id res chain seq x y z
N MET A 1 -8.89 -12.23 12.86
CA MET A 1 -8.64 -10.81 12.57
C MET A 1 -7.35 -10.66 11.79
N THR A 2 -7.37 -9.92 10.72
CA THR A 2 -6.18 -9.67 9.91
C THR A 2 -5.52 -8.37 10.35
N TRP A 3 -4.28 -8.15 9.91
CA TRP A 3 -3.60 -6.89 10.16
C TRP A 3 -4.36 -5.68 9.59
N LEU A 4 -5.17 -5.88 8.56
CA LEU A 4 -6.00 -4.81 8.00
C LEU A 4 -6.99 -4.26 9.03
N ASP A 5 -7.44 -5.09 9.97
CA ASP A 5 -8.41 -4.66 10.97
C ASP A 5 -7.81 -3.72 12.03
N ASN A 6 -6.50 -3.65 12.08
CA ASN A 6 -5.79 -2.84 13.07
C ASN A 6 -5.22 -1.56 12.50
N LEU A 7 -5.49 -1.25 11.24
CA LEU A 7 -4.96 -0.06 10.60
C LEU A 7 -5.73 1.19 11.03
N PRO A 8 -5.04 2.30 11.28
CA PRO A 8 -5.72 3.55 11.70
C PRO A 8 -6.62 4.14 10.63
N HIS A 9 -6.40 3.81 9.35
CA HIS A 9 -7.14 4.37 8.24
C HIS A 9 -8.19 3.42 7.66
N GLN A 10 -8.60 2.41 8.39
CA GLN A 10 -9.52 1.43 7.84
C GLN A 10 -10.93 1.97 7.64
N ILE A 11 -11.26 3.09 8.22
CA ILE A 11 -12.58 3.72 8.13
C ILE A 11 -12.45 4.93 7.23
N PRO A 12 -13.31 5.08 6.24
CA PRO A 12 -14.49 4.27 5.89
C PRO A 12 -14.22 3.11 4.95
N PHE A 13 -12.98 2.79 4.62
CA PHE A 13 -12.70 1.74 3.66
C PHE A 13 -11.37 1.07 3.98
N ARG A 14 -11.19 -0.09 3.39
CA ARG A 14 -9.90 -0.75 3.30
C ARG A 14 -9.44 -0.70 1.86
N ALA A 15 -8.29 -0.07 1.61
CA ALA A 15 -7.83 0.09 0.26
C ALA A 15 -7.25 -1.21 -0.28
N ALA A 16 -6.47 -1.93 0.52
CA ALA A 16 -5.87 -3.19 0.06
C ALA A 16 -6.70 -4.39 0.54
N SER A 17 -6.75 -5.42 -0.28
CA SER A 17 -7.35 -6.70 0.08
C SER A 17 -6.33 -7.81 -0.09
N ALA A 18 -6.42 -8.84 0.78
CA ALA A 18 -5.71 -10.09 0.64
C ALA A 18 -4.19 -9.94 0.48
N GLY A 19 -3.54 -9.27 1.42
CA GLY A 19 -2.09 -9.20 1.43
C GLY A 19 -1.46 -10.57 1.65
N ARG A 20 -0.46 -10.93 0.84
CA ARG A 20 0.26 -12.18 0.94
C ARG A 20 1.75 -11.92 0.98
N ARG A 21 2.40 -12.34 2.06
CA ARG A 21 3.86 -12.23 2.19
C ARG A 21 4.51 -13.25 1.27
N ILE A 22 5.42 -12.78 0.42
CA ILE A 22 6.20 -13.64 -0.48
C ILE A 22 7.47 -14.08 0.22
N ASP A 23 8.16 -13.14 0.89
CA ASP A 23 9.36 -13.42 1.68
C ASP A 23 9.48 -12.34 2.77
N ASP A 24 10.62 -12.26 3.45
CA ASP A 24 10.81 -11.34 4.56
C ASP A 24 10.75 -9.88 4.16
N LYS A 25 10.90 -9.58 2.88
CA LYS A 25 11.00 -8.21 2.37
C LYS A 25 9.93 -7.87 1.34
N THR A 26 9.09 -8.82 0.95
CA THR A 26 8.16 -8.63 -0.16
C THR A 26 6.77 -9.11 0.20
N ILE A 27 5.78 -8.30 -0.10
CA ILE A 27 4.37 -8.63 0.06
C ILE A 27 3.62 -8.24 -1.20
N GLU A 28 2.62 -9.02 -1.57
CA GLU A 28 1.74 -8.70 -2.69
C GLU A 28 0.29 -8.59 -2.21
N GLY A 29 -0.50 -7.86 -2.95
CA GLY A 29 -1.92 -7.71 -2.65
C GLY A 29 -2.62 -7.01 -3.79
N THR A 30 -3.91 -6.82 -3.65
CA THR A 30 -4.72 -6.21 -4.69
C THR A 30 -5.51 -5.03 -4.14
N PHE A 31 -5.82 -4.10 -5.05
CA PHE A 31 -6.71 -2.99 -4.79
C PHE A 31 -7.72 -2.92 -5.94
N ALA A 32 -8.99 -3.08 -5.62
CA ALA A 32 -10.07 -2.98 -6.60
C ALA A 32 -10.55 -1.53 -6.65
N CYS A 33 -10.45 -0.92 -7.82
CA CYS A 33 -10.96 0.43 -8.04
C CYS A 33 -12.48 0.40 -8.12
N THR A 34 -13.12 1.19 -7.28
CA THR A 34 -14.56 1.29 -7.24
C THR A 34 -14.99 2.73 -7.43
N ALA A 35 -16.23 2.94 -7.81
CA ALA A 35 -16.82 4.26 -7.86
C ALA A 35 -17.05 4.74 -6.42
N ASN A 36 -16.12 5.51 -5.91
CA ASN A 36 -16.16 6.00 -4.53
C ASN A 36 -15.88 7.50 -4.55
N ASP A 37 -16.85 8.29 -4.11
CA ASP A 37 -16.74 9.73 -4.12
C ASP A 37 -16.02 10.30 -2.89
N ALA A 38 -15.69 9.45 -1.91
CA ALA A 38 -15.07 9.92 -0.67
C ALA A 38 -13.64 10.41 -0.88
N LEU A 39 -12.85 9.68 -1.72
CA LEU A 39 -11.44 10.00 -1.95
C LEU A 39 -11.08 9.76 -3.41
N PRO A 40 -10.14 10.54 -3.96
CA PRO A 40 -9.59 10.24 -5.28
C PRO A 40 -8.91 8.88 -5.32
N LEU A 41 -8.95 8.22 -6.46
CA LEU A 41 -8.33 6.90 -6.62
C LEU A 41 -6.83 6.95 -6.37
N GLU A 42 -6.15 8.04 -6.71
CA GLU A 42 -4.73 8.21 -6.48
C GLU A 42 -4.39 8.15 -4.98
N VAL A 43 -5.22 8.75 -4.14
CA VAL A 43 -5.04 8.69 -2.69
C VAL A 43 -5.26 7.28 -2.19
N MET A 44 -6.27 6.60 -2.71
CA MET A 44 -6.58 5.24 -2.32
C MET A 44 -5.47 4.27 -2.72
N VAL A 45 -4.81 4.52 -3.85
CA VAL A 45 -3.66 3.73 -4.30
C VAL A 45 -2.50 3.86 -3.30
N VAL A 46 -2.19 5.07 -2.86
CA VAL A 46 -1.15 5.29 -1.86
C VAL A 46 -1.50 4.59 -0.55
N GLU A 47 -2.75 4.68 -0.12
CA GLU A 47 -3.21 3.98 1.08
C GLU A 47 -3.08 2.46 0.94
N ALA A 48 -3.40 1.91 -0.23
CA ALA A 48 -3.28 0.47 -0.46
C ALA A 48 -1.82 0.01 -0.35
N MET A 49 -0.90 0.76 -0.94
CA MET A 49 0.52 0.45 -0.85
C MET A 49 1.00 0.51 0.60
N ALA A 50 0.60 1.54 1.33
CA ALA A 50 1.00 1.70 2.73
C ALA A 50 0.43 0.59 3.62
N GLN A 51 -0.82 0.18 3.38
CA GLN A 51 -1.42 -0.91 4.13
C GLN A 51 -0.69 -2.23 3.91
N LEU A 52 -0.33 -2.54 2.67
CA LEU A 52 0.44 -3.74 2.36
C LEU A 52 1.81 -3.70 3.02
N ALA A 53 2.50 -2.57 2.92
CA ALA A 53 3.81 -2.41 3.53
C ALA A 53 3.74 -2.57 5.05
N GLY A 54 2.71 -2.01 5.68
CA GLY A 54 2.51 -2.16 7.11
C GLY A 54 2.35 -3.61 7.53
N GLY A 55 1.66 -4.41 6.73
CA GLY A 55 1.50 -5.84 6.99
C GLY A 55 2.79 -6.62 6.90
N LEU A 56 3.82 -6.06 6.26
CA LEU A 56 5.12 -6.71 6.16
C LEU A 56 5.99 -6.50 7.39
N VAL A 57 5.97 -5.31 7.98
CA VAL A 57 6.95 -4.94 9.02
C VAL A 57 6.35 -4.70 10.40
N PHE A 58 5.04 -4.51 10.51
CA PHE A 58 4.43 -4.18 11.80
C PHE A 58 3.50 -5.29 12.26
N GLU A 59 3.65 -5.67 13.53
CA GLU A 59 2.64 -6.46 14.23
C GLU A 59 1.52 -5.55 14.74
N GLN A 60 1.84 -4.28 14.94
CA GLN A 60 0.92 -3.25 15.37
C GLN A 60 0.88 -2.15 14.33
N GLN A 61 0.23 -1.06 14.67
CA GLN A 61 0.04 0.03 13.74
C GLN A 61 1.35 0.72 13.37
N GLY A 62 1.45 1.14 12.11
CA GLY A 62 2.48 2.02 11.62
C GLY A 62 1.86 3.20 10.89
N PHE A 63 2.65 4.21 10.63
CA PHE A 63 2.22 5.42 9.93
C PHE A 63 3.01 5.65 8.67
N LEU A 64 2.31 6.10 7.64
CA LEU A 64 2.95 6.67 6.46
C LEU A 64 3.56 8.01 6.87
N THR A 65 4.88 8.13 6.76
CA THR A 65 5.60 9.34 7.15
C THR A 65 6.07 10.18 5.97
N GLY A 66 6.10 9.61 4.78
CA GLY A 66 6.49 10.35 3.61
C GLY A 66 6.32 9.54 2.34
N VAL A 67 6.14 10.24 1.23
CA VAL A 67 6.10 9.67 -0.10
C VAL A 67 7.16 10.37 -0.91
N ASP A 68 8.20 9.62 -1.35
CA ASP A 68 9.24 10.18 -2.21
C ASP A 68 8.73 10.41 -3.61
N SER A 69 8.00 9.42 -4.11
CA SER A 69 7.46 9.47 -5.45
C SER A 69 6.26 8.54 -5.56
N CYS A 70 5.33 8.92 -6.38
CA CYS A 70 4.24 8.05 -6.80
C CYS A 70 3.87 8.44 -8.22
N THR A 71 4.05 7.51 -9.15
CA THR A 71 3.76 7.72 -10.55
C THR A 71 2.64 6.79 -10.97
N ILE A 72 1.63 7.34 -11.59
CA ILE A 72 0.52 6.60 -12.17
C ILE A 72 0.51 6.91 -13.66
N ASP A 73 0.78 5.89 -14.48
CA ASP A 73 1.03 6.08 -15.91
C ASP A 73 -0.24 6.39 -16.70
N ARG A 74 -1.39 6.01 -16.18
CA ARG A 74 -2.68 6.33 -16.76
C ARG A 74 -3.72 6.48 -15.66
N PRO A 75 -4.83 7.19 -15.92
CA PRO A 75 -5.91 7.25 -14.94
C PRO A 75 -6.44 5.85 -14.61
N LEU A 76 -6.68 5.61 -13.34
CA LEU A 76 -7.36 4.41 -12.88
C LEU A 76 -8.86 4.69 -12.89
N ILE A 77 -9.63 3.68 -13.29
CA ILE A 77 -11.07 3.80 -13.40
C ILE A 77 -11.75 2.70 -12.59
N PRO A 78 -13.01 2.89 -12.20
CA PRO A 78 -13.77 1.82 -11.56
C PRO A 78 -13.75 0.56 -12.43
N GLY A 79 -13.52 -0.58 -11.78
CA GLY A 79 -13.38 -1.86 -12.46
C GLY A 79 -11.94 -2.31 -12.64
N ASP A 80 -10.96 -1.40 -12.59
CA ASP A 80 -9.56 -1.78 -12.58
C ASP A 80 -9.24 -2.52 -11.29
N VAL A 81 -8.46 -3.59 -11.40
CA VAL A 81 -7.89 -4.28 -10.24
C VAL A 81 -6.38 -4.13 -10.33
N VAL A 82 -5.79 -3.44 -9.37
CA VAL A 82 -4.35 -3.22 -9.32
C VAL A 82 -3.73 -4.29 -8.46
N ARG A 83 -2.78 -5.02 -9.03
CA ARG A 83 -1.97 -5.98 -8.28
C ARG A 83 -0.68 -5.29 -7.87
N PHE A 84 -0.45 -5.20 -6.57
CA PHE A 84 0.75 -4.57 -6.03
C PHE A 84 1.76 -5.60 -5.58
N VAL A 85 3.03 -5.28 -5.81
CA VAL A 85 4.18 -5.92 -5.17
C VAL A 85 4.92 -4.82 -4.43
N VAL A 86 5.08 -4.99 -3.13
CA VAL A 86 5.71 -4.01 -2.25
C VAL A 86 6.94 -4.65 -1.63
N THR A 87 8.08 -3.97 -1.74
CA THR A 87 9.37 -4.47 -1.28
C THR A 87 9.96 -3.52 -0.24
N LEU A 88 10.45 -4.09 0.86
CA LEU A 88 11.20 -3.35 1.86
C LEU A 88 12.62 -3.15 1.36
N ASP A 89 13.00 -1.90 1.12
CA ASP A 89 14.31 -1.53 0.59
C ASP A 89 15.34 -1.29 1.69
N ALA A 90 14.92 -0.71 2.81
CA ALA A 90 15.83 -0.37 3.91
C ALA A 90 15.05 -0.18 5.20
N ALA A 91 15.72 -0.42 6.32
CA ALA A 91 15.17 -0.17 7.64
C ALA A 91 16.25 0.50 8.48
N PHE A 92 15.92 1.61 9.11
CA PHE A 92 16.87 2.36 9.92
C PHE A 92 16.13 3.18 10.98
N GLY A 93 16.51 3.00 12.23
CA GLY A 93 16.00 3.81 13.33
C GLY A 93 14.49 3.80 13.50
N GLY A 94 13.83 2.68 13.23
CA GLY A 94 12.37 2.59 13.33
C GLY A 94 11.63 3.10 12.12
N THR A 95 12.35 3.54 11.09
CA THR A 95 11.80 3.98 9.81
C THR A 95 12.07 2.92 8.75
N TYR A 96 11.09 2.70 7.90
CA TYR A 96 11.16 1.67 6.86
C TYR A 96 10.87 2.30 5.50
N ARG A 97 11.73 2.01 4.54
CA ARG A 97 11.60 2.52 3.18
C ARG A 97 11.15 1.39 2.27
N PHE A 98 10.17 1.69 1.42
CA PHE A 98 9.57 0.72 0.52
C PHE A 98 9.54 1.21 -0.90
N SER A 99 9.60 0.25 -1.83
CA SER A 99 9.26 0.44 -3.24
C SER A 99 8.03 -0.38 -3.55
N ALA A 100 7.15 0.14 -4.38
CA ALA A 100 5.95 -0.57 -4.80
C ALA A 100 5.76 -0.46 -6.31
N GLN A 101 5.24 -1.53 -6.88
CA GLN A 101 4.85 -1.60 -8.30
C GLN A 101 3.43 -2.14 -8.35
N GLY A 102 2.59 -1.52 -9.17
CA GLY A 102 1.23 -1.95 -9.38
C GLY A 102 0.95 -2.18 -10.85
N SER A 103 0.24 -3.26 -11.17
CA SER A 103 -0.11 -3.61 -12.53
C SER A 103 -1.60 -3.86 -12.66
N VAL A 104 -2.13 -3.55 -13.86
CA VAL A 104 -3.51 -3.87 -14.25
C VAL A 104 -3.41 -4.72 -15.50
N ASP A 105 -4.04 -5.89 -15.47
CA ASP A 105 -4.00 -6.85 -16.59
C ASP A 105 -2.57 -7.16 -17.05
N GLY A 106 -1.64 -7.25 -16.09
CA GLY A 106 -0.26 -7.60 -16.38
C GLY A 106 0.61 -6.44 -16.85
N VAL A 107 0.08 -5.22 -16.96
CA VAL A 107 0.83 -4.04 -17.39
C VAL A 107 1.08 -3.14 -16.18
N GLU A 108 2.35 -2.80 -15.93
CA GLU A 108 2.69 -1.91 -14.83
C GLU A 108 2.17 -0.51 -15.11
N VAL A 109 1.40 0.03 -14.17
CA VAL A 109 0.79 1.36 -14.30
C VAL A 109 1.05 2.25 -13.09
N VAL A 110 1.56 1.69 -11.99
CA VAL A 110 1.83 2.43 -10.76
C VAL A 110 3.22 2.10 -10.27
N ARG A 111 3.95 3.12 -9.81
CA ARG A 111 5.23 2.97 -9.12
C ARG A 111 5.27 3.95 -7.97
N GLY A 112 5.80 3.51 -6.84
CA GLY A 112 5.90 4.37 -5.68
C GLY A 112 7.09 4.06 -4.80
N LYS A 113 7.56 5.07 -4.09
CA LYS A 113 8.55 4.94 -3.02
C LYS A 113 8.06 5.75 -1.83
N PHE A 114 8.04 5.13 -0.67
CA PHE A 114 7.46 5.75 0.51
C PHE A 114 8.09 5.20 1.78
N TYR A 115 7.77 5.85 2.90
CA TYR A 115 8.32 5.52 4.22
C TYR A 115 7.21 5.28 5.22
N LEU A 116 7.42 4.28 6.08
CA LEU A 116 6.57 4.03 7.24
C LEU A 116 7.41 4.08 8.51
N ALA A 117 6.75 4.41 9.61
CA ALA A 117 7.36 4.36 10.94
C ALA A 117 6.39 3.73 11.92
N HIS A 118 6.92 3.23 13.05
CA HIS A 118 6.10 2.68 14.11
C HIS A 118 5.18 3.75 14.69
N ALA A 119 3.98 3.33 15.07
CA ALA A 119 2.99 4.20 15.72
C ALA A 119 3.45 4.66 17.09
N ASN A 120 4.20 3.83 17.79
CA ASN A 120 4.70 4.13 19.13
C ASN A 120 6.22 4.06 19.14
N PRO A 121 6.85 4.98 19.90
CA PRO A 121 8.28 4.89 20.10
C PRO A 121 8.64 3.68 20.97
#